data_91b414dde31cb1b8cad5403d3c8d5e44
#
_entry.id   91b414dde31cb1b8cad5403d3c8d5e44
#
_cell.length_a   1.000
_cell.length_b   1.000
_cell.length_c   1.000
_cell.angle_alpha   90.00
_cell.angle_beta   90.00
_cell.angle_gamma   90.00
#
_symmetry.space_group_name_H-M   'P 1'
#
loop_
_entity.id
_entity.type
_entity.pdbx_description
1 polymer ?
#
loop_
_entity_poly.entity_id
_entity_poly.type
_entity_poly.pdbx_seq_one_letter_code
_entity_poly.pdbx_strand_id
1 'polypeptide(L)'
;MTVPVRVSEHDLLGLLSIVSDHRADDPGDGLPLSLFEHLMQQVPCDEISFFGLDSQQQAVWFGQGIPATGDGDMDAFWTHFWDSLPCSYPERSGDLRSVTRVSDFYSARQWHATGMYCDYLRPAGYDHELMLCLPGGPGRTVRLMFFRGPGGDF
;
A
#
# COMPACT_ATOMS: atom_id res chain seq x y z
N MET A 1 12.29 -18.19 14.09
CA MET A 1 11.09 -18.81 14.66
C MET A 1 9.87 -18.18 14.01
N THR A 2 9.19 -18.93 13.16
CA THR A 2 7.95 -18.43 12.53
C THR A 2 6.82 -18.56 13.54
N VAL A 3 6.27 -17.45 14.00
CA VAL A 3 5.07 -17.48 14.84
C VAL A 3 3.90 -17.95 13.94
N PRO A 4 3.18 -19.02 14.32
CA PRO A 4 2.05 -19.47 13.53
C PRO A 4 0.95 -18.41 13.54
N VAL A 5 0.62 -17.88 12.38
CA VAL A 5 -0.53 -16.99 12.21
C VAL A 5 -1.79 -17.83 12.38
N ARG A 6 -2.60 -17.49 13.38
CA ARG A 6 -3.92 -18.11 13.55
C ARG A 6 -4.92 -17.33 12.70
N VAL A 7 -5.40 -17.94 11.65
CA VAL A 7 -6.48 -17.42 10.82
C VAL A 7 -7.80 -17.96 11.38
N SER A 8 -8.75 -17.07 11.69
CA SER A 8 -10.07 -17.49 12.15
C SER A 8 -10.91 -18.04 10.98
N GLU A 9 -11.95 -18.82 11.29
CA GLU A 9 -12.91 -19.27 10.26
C GLU A 9 -13.57 -18.08 9.55
N HIS A 10 -13.86 -17.03 10.28
CA HIS A 10 -14.40 -15.77 9.73
C HIS A 10 -13.45 -15.12 8.72
N ASP A 11 -12.15 -15.06 9.04
CA ASP A 11 -11.14 -14.49 8.14
C ASP A 11 -11.00 -15.35 6.88
N LEU A 12 -11.03 -16.69 7.04
CA LEU A 12 -10.99 -17.63 5.92
C LEU A 12 -12.20 -17.47 5.00
N LEU A 13 -13.41 -17.34 5.56
CA LEU A 13 -14.62 -17.11 4.78
C LEU A 13 -14.57 -15.76 4.07
N GLY A 14 -14.05 -14.71 4.72
CA GLY A 14 -13.81 -13.40 4.10
C GLY A 14 -12.86 -13.49 2.91
N LEU A 15 -11.72 -14.18 3.06
CA LEU A 15 -10.75 -14.39 1.98
C LEU A 15 -11.34 -15.20 0.83
N LEU A 16 -12.12 -16.25 1.11
CA LEU A 16 -12.78 -17.06 0.10
C LEU A 16 -13.85 -16.25 -0.66
N SER A 17 -14.59 -15.38 0.02
CA SER A 17 -15.54 -14.46 -0.61
C SER A 17 -14.82 -13.51 -1.56
N ILE A 18 -13.69 -12.92 -1.15
CA ILE A 18 -12.85 -12.08 -1.99
C ILE A 18 -12.46 -12.80 -3.30
N VAL A 19 -12.06 -14.06 -3.21
CA VAL A 19 -11.64 -14.83 -4.39
C VAL A 19 -12.82 -15.24 -5.27
N SER A 20 -14.00 -15.48 -4.69
CA SER A 20 -15.17 -16.03 -5.41
C SER A 20 -16.00 -14.96 -6.10
N ASP A 21 -16.20 -13.82 -5.44
CA ASP A 21 -17.22 -12.84 -5.84
C ASP A 21 -16.73 -11.89 -6.96
N HIS A 22 -15.41 -11.84 -7.23
CA HIS A 22 -14.82 -10.86 -8.14
C HIS A 22 -14.56 -11.37 -9.55
N ARG A 23 -14.98 -12.60 -9.87
CA ARG A 23 -14.84 -13.16 -11.21
C ARG A 23 -15.80 -12.56 -12.25
N ALA A 24 -16.84 -11.86 -11.79
CA ALA A 24 -17.89 -11.31 -12.65
C ALA A 24 -17.62 -9.85 -13.07
N ASP A 25 -16.79 -9.13 -12.35
CA ASP A 25 -16.47 -7.74 -12.66
C ASP A 25 -15.23 -7.70 -13.56
N ASP A 26 -15.36 -7.17 -14.79
CA ASP A 26 -14.21 -6.90 -15.66
C ASP A 26 -13.62 -5.52 -15.31
N PRO A 27 -12.51 -5.46 -14.56
CA PRO A 27 -11.92 -4.20 -14.13
C PRO A 27 -11.05 -3.53 -15.21
N GLY A 28 -10.95 -4.11 -16.40
CA GLY A 28 -9.92 -3.73 -17.35
C GLY A 28 -8.51 -3.99 -16.81
N ASP A 29 -7.66 -2.95 -16.77
CA ASP A 29 -6.28 -3.09 -16.29
C ASP A 29 -6.13 -2.99 -14.75
N GLY A 30 -7.22 -2.74 -14.02
CA GLY A 30 -7.24 -2.55 -12.57
C GLY A 30 -7.79 -3.74 -11.78
N LEU A 31 -8.13 -3.47 -10.52
CA LEU A 31 -8.84 -4.40 -9.64
C LEU A 31 -10.31 -3.98 -9.50
N PRO A 32 -11.25 -4.94 -9.32
CA PRO A 32 -12.65 -4.61 -9.06
C PRO A 32 -12.79 -3.72 -7.83
N LEU A 33 -13.66 -2.69 -7.88
CA LEU A 33 -13.93 -1.82 -6.73
C LEU A 33 -14.47 -2.61 -5.54
N SER A 34 -15.30 -3.61 -5.79
CA SER A 34 -15.82 -4.53 -4.77
C SER A 34 -14.70 -5.27 -4.02
N LEU A 35 -13.59 -5.56 -4.68
CA LEU A 35 -12.42 -6.14 -4.03
C LEU A 35 -11.82 -5.18 -3.00
N PHE A 36 -11.68 -3.89 -3.33
CA PHE A 36 -11.18 -2.88 -2.38
C PHE A 36 -12.11 -2.74 -1.17
N GLU A 37 -13.42 -2.72 -1.39
CA GLU A 37 -14.39 -2.65 -0.30
C GLU A 37 -14.28 -3.85 0.65
N HIS A 38 -14.13 -5.05 0.12
CA HIS A 38 -13.91 -6.26 0.94
C HIS A 38 -12.56 -6.24 1.66
N LEU A 39 -11.50 -5.80 0.99
CA LEU A 39 -10.18 -5.65 1.62
C LEU A 39 -10.22 -4.65 2.77
N MET A 40 -10.91 -3.52 2.63
CA MET A 40 -11.09 -2.52 3.69
C MET A 40 -11.88 -3.07 4.88
N GLN A 41 -12.80 -4.02 4.66
CA GLN A 41 -13.51 -4.71 5.74
C GLN A 41 -12.58 -5.67 6.52
N GLN A 42 -11.64 -6.34 5.83
CA GLN A 42 -10.69 -7.26 6.45
C GLN A 42 -9.50 -6.54 7.08
N VAL A 43 -9.04 -5.49 6.45
CA VAL A 43 -7.94 -4.63 6.91
C VAL A 43 -8.48 -3.21 7.07
N PRO A 44 -9.01 -2.85 8.25
CA PRO A 44 -9.60 -1.53 8.47
C PRO A 44 -8.58 -0.44 8.16
N CYS A 45 -8.92 0.45 7.23
CA CYS A 45 -8.09 1.56 6.80
C CYS A 45 -8.96 2.72 6.31
N ASP A 46 -8.37 3.90 6.19
CA ASP A 46 -9.06 5.09 5.70
C ASP A 46 -9.00 5.20 4.19
N GLU A 47 -7.95 4.64 3.58
CA GLU A 47 -7.76 4.57 2.14
C GLU A 47 -7.06 3.28 1.74
N ILE A 48 -7.44 2.76 0.58
CA ILE A 48 -6.72 1.71 -0.14
C ILE A 48 -6.37 2.22 -1.54
N SER A 49 -5.13 2.02 -1.96
CA SER A 49 -4.63 2.40 -3.28
C SER A 49 -3.94 1.22 -3.96
N PHE A 50 -4.16 1.10 -5.25
CA PHE A 50 -3.49 0.13 -6.11
C PHE A 50 -2.89 0.86 -7.31
N PHE A 51 -1.57 0.79 -7.46
CA PHE A 51 -0.89 1.53 -8.51
C PHE A 51 0.38 0.85 -8.99
N GLY A 52 0.74 1.16 -10.23
CA GLY A 52 1.99 0.73 -10.85
C GLY A 52 3.02 1.86 -10.85
N LEU A 53 4.25 1.52 -10.45
CA LEU A 53 5.33 2.48 -10.22
C LEU A 53 6.59 2.08 -10.98
N ASP A 54 7.15 3.04 -11.71
CA ASP A 54 8.47 2.95 -12.32
C ASP A 54 9.42 3.89 -11.59
N SER A 55 10.27 3.33 -10.74
CA SER A 55 11.16 4.11 -9.90
C SER A 55 12.34 4.71 -10.67
N GLN A 56 12.70 4.15 -11.82
CA GLN A 56 13.79 4.67 -12.67
C GLN A 56 13.33 5.89 -13.46
N GLN A 57 12.10 5.86 -13.95
CA GLN A 57 11.50 6.97 -14.69
C GLN A 57 10.73 7.95 -13.80
N GLN A 58 10.62 7.68 -12.51
CA GLN A 58 9.81 8.45 -11.56
C GLN A 58 8.39 8.67 -12.08
N ALA A 59 7.75 7.58 -12.46
CA ALA A 59 6.42 7.60 -13.06
C ALA A 59 5.47 6.61 -12.40
N VAL A 60 4.19 7.00 -12.35
CA VAL A 60 3.08 6.13 -12.03
C VAL A 60 2.32 5.88 -13.32
N TRP A 61 2.26 4.62 -13.80
CA TRP A 61 1.61 4.35 -15.09
C TRP A 61 0.13 4.02 -14.99
N PHE A 62 -0.35 3.66 -13.81
CA PHE A 62 -1.77 3.59 -13.48
C PHE A 62 -1.97 3.78 -11.99
N GLY A 63 -3.16 4.22 -11.60
CA GLY A 63 -3.55 4.36 -10.20
C GLY A 63 -5.04 4.17 -10.03
N GLN A 64 -5.41 3.56 -8.91
CA GLN A 64 -6.78 3.26 -8.53
C GLN A 64 -6.87 3.29 -7.01
N GLY A 65 -7.97 3.80 -6.44
CA GLY A 65 -8.12 3.85 -4.99
C GLY A 65 -9.54 4.12 -4.51
N ILE A 66 -9.76 3.85 -3.24
CA ILE A 66 -10.98 4.19 -2.50
C ILE A 66 -10.57 4.85 -1.16
N PRO A 67 -11.06 6.06 -0.85
CA PRO A 67 -11.78 6.95 -1.78
C PRO A 67 -10.91 7.30 -2.99
N ALA A 68 -11.54 7.70 -4.10
CA ALA A 68 -10.80 8.17 -5.25
C ALA A 68 -9.92 9.33 -4.81
N THR A 69 -8.64 9.06 -4.69
CA THR A 69 -7.65 10.06 -4.28
C THR A 69 -7.37 11.01 -5.44
N GLY A 70 -7.35 12.29 -5.13
CA GLY A 70 -6.73 13.25 -6.02
C GLY A 70 -5.24 12.95 -6.18
N ASP A 71 -4.64 13.45 -7.22
CA ASP A 71 -3.20 13.38 -7.42
C ASP A 71 -2.52 14.05 -6.21
N GLY A 72 -1.95 13.25 -5.32
CA GLY A 72 -1.09 13.76 -4.25
C GLY A 72 0.08 14.54 -4.84
N ASP A 73 0.82 15.24 -4.00
CA ASP A 73 2.03 15.94 -4.43
C ASP A 73 3.10 14.93 -4.87
N MET A 74 3.05 14.55 -6.15
CA MET A 74 3.96 13.57 -6.73
C MET A 74 5.40 14.10 -6.80
N ASP A 75 5.61 15.40 -6.83
CA ASP A 75 6.96 15.98 -6.76
C ASP A 75 7.56 15.77 -5.37
N ALA A 76 6.79 15.97 -4.31
CA ALA A 76 7.20 15.65 -2.95
C ALA A 76 7.45 14.14 -2.79
N PHE A 77 6.55 13.30 -3.33
CA PHE A 77 6.73 11.84 -3.30
C PHE A 77 8.07 11.41 -3.92
N TRP A 78 8.37 11.85 -5.14
CA TRP A 78 9.61 11.47 -5.82
C TRP A 78 10.86 12.07 -5.18
N THR A 79 10.74 13.29 -4.61
CA THR A 79 11.84 13.91 -3.87
C THR A 79 12.32 13.05 -2.72
N HIS A 80 11.40 12.38 -2.01
CA HIS A 80 11.69 11.60 -0.82
C HIS A 80 11.68 10.07 -1.03
N PHE A 81 11.36 9.60 -2.24
CA PHE A 81 11.17 8.18 -2.52
C PHE A 81 12.37 7.31 -2.09
N TRP A 82 13.57 7.68 -2.52
CA TRP A 82 14.76 6.91 -2.26
C TRP A 82 15.27 7.04 -0.81
N ASP A 83 14.96 8.11 -0.13
CA ASP A 83 15.31 8.34 1.26
C ASP A 83 14.32 7.68 2.23
N SER A 84 13.12 7.35 1.76
CA SER A 84 12.12 6.61 2.53
C SER A 84 12.38 5.11 2.45
N LEU A 85 12.77 4.51 3.58
CA LEU A 85 13.03 3.06 3.65
C LEU A 85 11.82 2.22 3.26
N PRO A 86 10.59 2.45 3.78
CA PRO A 86 9.44 1.65 3.37
C PRO A 86 9.14 1.81 1.88
N CYS A 87 9.17 3.03 1.33
CA CYS A 87 8.83 3.26 -0.08
C CYS A 87 9.82 2.59 -1.03
N SER A 88 11.13 2.69 -0.77
CA SER A 88 12.18 2.16 -1.63
C SER A 88 12.59 0.71 -1.31
N TYR A 89 12.00 0.09 -0.28
CA TYR A 89 12.37 -1.25 0.18
C TYR A 89 12.31 -2.31 -0.93
N PRO A 90 11.24 -2.42 -1.73
CA PRO A 90 11.16 -3.41 -2.79
C PRO A 90 12.28 -3.25 -3.83
N GLU A 91 12.58 -2.03 -4.24
CA GLU A 91 13.62 -1.73 -5.23
C GLU A 91 15.02 -1.98 -4.69
N ARG A 92 15.25 -1.68 -3.40
CA ARG A 92 16.55 -1.87 -2.75
C ARG A 92 16.84 -3.31 -2.40
N SER A 93 15.84 -4.04 -1.91
CA SER A 93 15.98 -5.41 -1.41
C SER A 93 15.69 -6.49 -2.45
N GLY A 94 14.89 -6.17 -3.47
CA GLY A 94 14.31 -7.16 -4.38
C GLY A 94 13.23 -8.03 -3.74
N ASP A 95 12.80 -7.73 -2.51
CA ASP A 95 11.75 -8.46 -1.81
C ASP A 95 10.37 -7.98 -2.27
N LEU A 96 9.70 -8.82 -3.05
CA LEU A 96 8.36 -8.58 -3.57
C LEU A 96 7.32 -9.53 -2.93
N ARG A 97 7.62 -10.09 -1.76
CA ARG A 97 6.76 -11.06 -1.08
C ARG A 97 6.31 -10.61 0.30
N SER A 98 7.14 -9.81 0.97
CA SER A 98 6.83 -9.35 2.31
C SER A 98 5.77 -8.27 2.29
N VAL A 99 4.83 -8.35 3.23
CA VAL A 99 3.94 -7.26 3.59
C VAL A 99 4.70 -6.43 4.61
N THR A 100 4.83 -5.13 4.36
CA THR A 100 5.62 -4.21 5.20
C THR A 100 4.76 -3.07 5.73
N ARG A 101 5.09 -2.61 6.94
CA ARG A 101 4.50 -1.42 7.58
C ARG A 101 5.59 -0.39 7.79
N VAL A 102 5.22 0.86 7.91
CA VAL A 102 6.16 1.92 8.30
C VAL A 102 6.86 1.58 9.62
N SER A 103 6.14 1.02 10.58
CA SER A 103 6.66 0.62 11.89
C SER A 103 7.69 -0.52 11.85
N ASP A 104 7.80 -1.24 10.75
CA ASP A 104 8.85 -2.25 10.56
C ASP A 104 10.23 -1.59 10.29
N PHE A 105 10.25 -0.31 9.90
CA PHE A 105 11.46 0.45 9.55
C PHE A 105 11.76 1.59 10.53
N TYR A 106 10.75 2.21 11.10
CA TYR A 106 10.86 3.42 11.89
C TYR A 106 10.05 3.34 13.19
N SER A 107 10.57 3.93 14.27
CA SER A 107 9.72 4.37 15.35
C SER A 107 8.85 5.55 14.89
N ALA A 108 7.73 5.81 15.59
CA ALA A 108 6.86 6.94 15.25
C ALA A 108 7.61 8.28 15.19
N ARG A 109 8.53 8.51 16.14
CA ARG A 109 9.35 9.72 16.17
C ARG A 109 10.26 9.85 14.95
N GLN A 110 10.89 8.74 14.53
CA GLN A 110 11.74 8.73 13.34
C GLN A 110 10.93 8.97 12.07
N TRP A 111 9.77 8.31 11.98
CA TRP A 111 8.86 8.48 10.84
C TRP A 111 8.40 9.92 10.67
N HIS A 112 7.93 10.54 11.76
CA HIS A 112 7.46 11.92 11.73
C HIS A 112 8.56 12.95 11.42
N ALA A 113 9.82 12.56 11.46
CA ALA A 113 10.98 13.41 11.09
C ALA A 113 11.41 13.22 9.63
N THR A 114 10.80 12.27 8.88
CA THR A 114 11.14 12.05 7.46
C THR A 114 10.46 13.06 6.55
N GLY A 115 11.11 13.40 5.43
CA GLY A 115 10.51 14.24 4.40
C GLY A 115 9.28 13.60 3.77
N MET A 116 9.29 12.30 3.55
CA MET A 116 8.13 11.56 3.01
C MET A 116 6.87 11.76 3.88
N TYR A 117 7.02 11.67 5.21
CA TYR A 117 5.90 11.94 6.10
C TYR A 117 5.49 13.42 6.08
N CYS A 118 6.46 14.34 6.27
CA CYS A 118 6.17 15.76 6.44
C CYS A 118 5.54 16.41 5.20
N ASP A 119 6.04 16.07 4.03
CA ASP A 119 5.72 16.78 2.80
C ASP A 119 4.67 16.04 1.94
N TYR A 120 4.53 14.72 2.11
CA TYR A 120 3.63 13.91 1.31
C TYR A 120 2.47 13.31 2.12
N LEU A 121 2.73 12.50 3.16
CA LEU A 121 1.67 11.76 3.85
C LEU A 121 0.89 12.60 4.86
N ARG A 122 1.56 13.41 5.66
CA ARG A 122 0.89 14.27 6.64
C ARG A 122 -0.11 15.25 6.01
N PRO A 123 0.19 15.93 4.89
CA PRO A 123 -0.78 16.78 4.20
C PRO A 123 -2.01 16.01 3.71
N ALA A 124 -1.85 14.72 3.37
CA ALA A 124 -2.94 13.83 2.98
C ALA A 124 -3.74 13.27 4.18
N GLY A 125 -3.28 13.51 5.41
CA GLY A 125 -3.93 13.06 6.64
C GLY A 125 -3.57 11.64 7.08
N TYR A 126 -2.49 11.05 6.54
CA TYR A 126 -2.07 9.68 6.85
C TYR A 126 -0.84 9.64 7.75
N ASP A 127 -0.83 8.67 8.65
CA ASP A 127 0.25 8.43 9.62
C ASP A 127 0.81 7.00 9.51
N HIS A 128 -0.01 6.05 9.10
CA HIS A 128 0.35 4.64 9.01
C HIS A 128 0.13 4.11 7.59
N GLU A 129 1.02 3.26 7.17
CA GLU A 129 1.05 2.65 5.84
C GLU A 129 1.34 1.15 5.96
N LEU A 130 0.56 0.35 5.25
CA LEU A 130 0.79 -1.08 5.03
C LEU A 130 0.93 -1.31 3.53
N MET A 131 2.00 -1.94 3.10
CA MET A 131 2.30 -2.16 1.70
C MET A 131 2.42 -3.64 1.36
N LEU A 132 1.75 -4.04 0.29
CA LEU A 132 1.97 -5.28 -0.43
C LEU A 132 2.51 -4.92 -1.82
N CYS A 133 3.68 -5.46 -2.18
CA CYS A 133 4.32 -5.21 -3.47
C CYS A 133 4.29 -6.47 -4.35
N LEU A 134 4.05 -6.26 -5.63
CA LEU A 134 4.04 -7.29 -6.67
C LEU A 134 5.00 -6.91 -7.80
N PRO A 135 5.56 -7.89 -8.54
CA PRO A 135 6.39 -7.59 -9.69
C PRO A 135 5.59 -6.95 -10.82
N GLY A 136 6.12 -5.89 -11.40
CA GLY A 136 5.53 -5.16 -12.54
C GLY A 136 6.41 -5.20 -13.80
N GLY A 137 7.43 -6.06 -13.84
CA GLY A 137 8.43 -6.09 -14.89
C GLY A 137 9.73 -5.38 -14.51
N PRO A 138 10.74 -5.33 -15.39
CA PRO A 138 12.03 -4.69 -15.10
C PRO A 138 11.88 -3.22 -14.70
N GLY A 139 12.41 -2.85 -13.54
CA GLY A 139 12.34 -1.50 -12.98
C GLY A 139 10.95 -1.04 -12.53
N ARG A 140 9.97 -1.93 -12.52
CA ARG A 140 8.58 -1.64 -12.22
C ARG A 140 8.03 -2.51 -11.10
N THR A 141 7.20 -1.91 -10.26
CA THR A 141 6.46 -2.60 -9.20
C THR A 141 4.99 -2.23 -9.25
N VAL A 142 4.15 -3.14 -8.78
CA VAL A 142 2.73 -2.91 -8.57
C VAL A 142 2.49 -2.96 -7.06
N ARG A 143 1.82 -1.96 -6.52
CA ARG A 143 1.66 -1.79 -5.07
C ARG A 143 0.20 -1.72 -4.68
N LEU A 144 -0.15 -2.50 -3.68
CA LEU A 144 -1.39 -2.37 -2.95
C LEU A 144 -1.06 -1.74 -1.59
N MET A 145 -1.60 -0.56 -1.35
CA MET A 145 -1.31 0.24 -0.18
C MET A 145 -2.56 0.44 0.64
N PHE A 146 -2.41 0.37 1.96
CA PHE A 146 -3.45 0.70 2.92
C PHE A 146 -2.95 1.84 3.79
N PHE A 147 -3.78 2.85 4.00
CA PHE A 147 -3.42 4.03 4.77
C PHE A 147 -4.38 4.23 5.94
N ARG A 148 -3.82 4.64 7.08
CA ARG A 148 -4.56 5.11 8.26
C ARG A 148 -4.07 6.47 8.68
N GLY A 149 -5.00 7.28 9.18
CA GLY A 149 -4.69 8.51 9.89
C GLY A 149 -4.07 8.28 11.27
N PRO A 150 -3.91 9.34 12.06
CA PRO A 150 -3.42 9.25 13.44
C PRO A 150 -4.27 8.29 14.26
N GLY A 151 -3.62 7.39 14.98
CA GLY A 151 -4.29 6.36 15.78
C GLY A 151 -3.45 5.09 15.91
N GLY A 152 -4.09 3.95 15.85
CA GLY A 152 -3.42 2.65 15.91
C GLY A 152 -2.75 2.25 14.60
N ASP A 153 -1.61 1.60 14.71
CA ASP A 153 -0.89 0.96 13.59
C ASP A 153 -1.67 -0.26 13.02
N PHE A 154 -1.21 -0.80 11.90
CA PHE A 154 -1.73 -2.02 11.27
C PHE A 154 -1.37 -3.28 12.05
#